data_5cc7f9e456d4b9e52f995abf27506529
#
_entry.id   5cc7f9e456d4b9e52f995abf27506529
#
_cell.length_a   1.000
_cell.length_b   1.000
_cell.length_c   1.000
_cell.angle_alpha   90.00
_cell.angle_beta   90.00
_cell.angle_gamma   90.00
#
_symmetry.space_group_name_H-M   'P 1'
#
loop_
_entity.id
_entity.type
_entity.pdbx_description
1 polymer ?
#
loop_
_entity_poly.entity_id
_entity_poly.type
_entity_poly.pdbx_seq_one_letter_code
_entity_poly.pdbx_strand_id
1 'polypeptide(L)'
;QAANQLLADDPYLLPPGRLLEMITIDAAAVLGMSDVIGSIEVGKRADLAILDMRKPHLVPNWMPVHRLVYEATGADVHTVIVGGTVVMEDRTVCGVDETAALDEGDRHARLLVERAGLAHHLTDPGWRSNRREFDEPIEVTVP
;
A
#
# COMPACT_ATOMS: atom_id res chain seq x y z
N GLN A 1 2.45 6.29 12.08
CA GLN A 1 3.72 6.75 12.67
C GLN A 1 3.63 8.22 13.10
N ALA A 2 3.34 9.18 12.20
CA ALA A 2 3.24 10.61 12.53
C ALA A 2 2.29 10.87 13.72
N ALA A 3 1.15 10.17 13.77
CA ALA A 3 0.21 10.31 14.88
C ALA A 3 0.82 9.88 16.23
N ASN A 4 1.57 8.78 16.25
CA ASN A 4 2.21 8.30 17.48
C ASN A 4 3.34 9.23 17.94
N GLN A 5 4.11 9.80 17.00
CA GLN A 5 5.16 10.78 17.32
C GLN A 5 4.58 12.06 17.89
N LEU A 6 3.46 12.55 17.33
CA LEU A 6 2.74 13.72 17.84
C LEU A 6 2.18 13.49 19.25
N LEU A 7 1.60 12.30 19.49
CA LEU A 7 1.03 11.95 20.79
C LEU A 7 2.09 11.78 21.89
N ALA A 8 3.27 11.29 21.52
CA ALA A 8 4.38 11.10 22.46
C ALA A 8 5.24 12.36 22.64
N ASP A 9 5.03 13.40 21.84
CA ASP A 9 5.88 14.61 21.77
C ASP A 9 7.38 14.27 21.55
N ASP A 10 7.63 13.15 20.86
CA ASP A 10 8.96 12.61 20.57
C ASP A 10 9.08 12.23 19.08
N PRO A 11 9.75 13.07 18.28
CA PRO A 11 9.94 12.78 16.85
C PRO A 11 10.85 11.57 16.59
N TYR A 12 11.57 11.09 17.59
CA TYR A 12 12.50 9.96 17.49
C TYR A 12 11.94 8.66 18.06
N LEU A 13 10.70 8.66 18.53
CA LEU A 13 10.07 7.47 19.14
C LEU A 13 10.14 6.22 18.25
N LEU A 14 9.96 6.41 16.94
CA LEU A 14 10.03 5.34 15.92
C LEU A 14 10.89 5.83 14.74
N PRO A 15 12.21 5.78 14.84
CA PRO A 15 13.09 6.16 13.74
C PRO A 15 12.93 5.21 12.55
N PRO A 16 13.21 5.67 11.31
CA PRO A 16 12.99 4.88 10.09
C PRO A 16 13.65 3.50 10.10
N GLY A 17 14.86 3.38 10.63
CA GLY A 17 15.56 2.09 10.78
C GLY A 17 14.77 1.12 11.65
N ARG A 18 14.23 1.59 12.79
CA ARG A 18 13.42 0.76 13.67
C ARG A 18 12.13 0.27 13.01
N LEU A 19 11.50 1.12 12.22
CA LEU A 19 10.31 0.73 11.46
C LEU A 19 10.62 -0.32 10.39
N LEU A 20 11.78 -0.21 9.73
CA LEU A 20 12.23 -1.24 8.78
C LEU A 20 12.48 -2.57 9.48
N GLU A 21 13.13 -2.59 10.65
CA GLU A 21 13.30 -3.80 11.46
C GLU A 21 11.97 -4.43 11.84
N MET A 22 10.99 -3.62 12.27
CA MET A 22 9.65 -4.09 12.67
C MET A 22 8.91 -4.82 11.55
N ILE A 23 9.08 -4.41 10.29
CA ILE A 23 8.42 -5.06 9.14
C ILE A 23 9.27 -6.18 8.50
N THR A 24 10.47 -6.43 9.00
CA THR A 24 11.40 -7.43 8.49
C THR A 24 11.77 -8.45 9.58
N ILE A 25 12.88 -8.25 10.26
CA ILE A 25 13.42 -9.26 11.21
C ILE A 25 12.53 -9.45 12.45
N ASP A 26 11.92 -8.38 12.98
CA ASP A 26 11.02 -8.51 14.12
C ASP A 26 9.73 -9.24 13.73
N ALA A 27 9.17 -8.93 12.53
CA ALA A 27 8.01 -9.66 12.02
C ALA A 27 8.34 -11.15 11.82
N ALA A 28 9.52 -11.47 11.29
CA ALA A 28 9.98 -12.85 11.17
C ALA A 28 10.12 -13.53 12.54
N ALA A 29 10.60 -12.82 13.55
CA ALA A 29 10.71 -13.35 14.93
C ALA A 29 9.34 -13.64 15.54
N VAL A 30 8.35 -12.78 15.34
CA VAL A 30 6.96 -13.00 15.80
C VAL A 30 6.36 -14.26 15.16
N LEU A 31 6.70 -14.55 13.91
CA LEU A 31 6.28 -15.76 13.18
C LEU A 31 7.11 -17.01 13.57
N GLY A 32 8.16 -16.87 14.37
CA GLY A 32 9.11 -17.95 14.68
C GLY A 32 9.97 -18.36 13.48
N MET A 33 10.20 -17.43 12.54
CA MET A 33 10.89 -17.67 11.27
C MET A 33 12.17 -16.85 11.09
N SER A 34 12.72 -16.26 12.14
CA SER A 34 13.90 -15.37 12.07
C SER A 34 15.15 -16.05 11.50
N ASP A 35 15.25 -17.39 11.62
CA ASP A 35 16.34 -18.17 11.03
C ASP A 35 16.17 -18.44 9.52
N VAL A 36 14.96 -18.13 8.99
CA VAL A 36 14.57 -18.48 7.61
C VAL A 36 14.37 -17.26 6.74
N ILE A 37 13.80 -16.19 7.29
CA ILE A 37 13.45 -14.94 6.57
C ILE A 37 13.73 -13.70 7.44
N GLY A 38 13.44 -12.51 6.91
CA GLY A 38 13.48 -11.24 7.64
C GLY A 38 14.79 -10.47 7.53
N SER A 39 15.84 -11.09 6.98
CA SER A 39 17.12 -10.44 6.69
C SER A 39 17.82 -11.08 5.48
N ILE A 40 18.74 -10.35 4.88
CA ILE A 40 19.53 -10.84 3.75
C ILE A 40 20.80 -11.47 4.30
N GLU A 41 20.77 -12.77 4.49
CA GLU A 41 21.86 -13.56 5.07
C GLU A 41 22.05 -14.88 4.30
N VAL A 42 23.29 -15.39 4.26
CA VAL A 42 23.57 -16.69 3.67
C VAL A 42 22.83 -17.78 4.46
N GLY A 43 22.10 -18.63 3.75
CA GLY A 43 21.29 -19.72 4.32
C GLY A 43 19.82 -19.38 4.54
N LYS A 44 19.44 -18.11 4.50
CA LYS A 44 18.03 -17.70 4.53
C LYS A 44 17.39 -17.76 3.14
N ARG A 45 16.06 -17.81 3.13
CA ARG A 45 15.28 -17.80 1.90
C ARG A 45 15.40 -16.42 1.22
N ALA A 46 15.48 -16.44 -0.08
CA ALA A 46 15.46 -15.22 -0.89
C ALA A 46 14.01 -14.75 -1.09
N ASP A 47 13.44 -14.12 -0.06
CA ASP A 47 12.17 -13.41 -0.10
C ASP A 47 12.49 -11.92 -0.10
N LEU A 48 12.44 -11.28 -1.28
CA LEU A 48 12.99 -9.93 -1.52
C LEU A 48 12.00 -9.05 -2.27
N ALA A 49 11.94 -7.79 -1.90
CA ALA A 49 11.30 -6.74 -2.68
C ALA A 49 12.37 -5.72 -3.13
N ILE A 50 12.46 -5.49 -4.43
CA ILE A 50 13.37 -4.53 -5.04
C ILE A 50 12.57 -3.30 -5.44
N LEU A 51 12.98 -2.13 -4.95
CA LEU A 51 12.32 -0.86 -5.22
C LEU A 51 13.11 -0.03 -6.25
N ASP A 52 12.40 0.63 -7.16
CA ASP A 52 12.98 1.67 -8.01
C ASP A 52 13.01 3.00 -7.24
N MET A 53 14.18 3.36 -6.74
CA MET A 53 14.40 4.59 -5.99
C MET A 53 14.62 5.83 -6.87
N ARG A 54 14.54 5.72 -8.21
CA ARG A 54 14.71 6.83 -9.15
C ARG A 54 13.37 7.44 -9.58
N LYS A 55 12.55 7.77 -8.61
CA LYS A 55 11.24 8.42 -8.80
C LYS A 55 11.27 9.87 -8.29
N PRO A 56 10.45 10.78 -8.85
CA PRO A 56 10.44 12.20 -8.43
C PRO A 56 10.24 12.41 -6.93
N HIS A 57 9.39 11.61 -6.28
CA HIS A 57 9.10 11.71 -4.84
C HIS A 57 10.17 11.05 -3.96
N LEU A 58 11.10 10.24 -4.53
CA LEU A 58 12.18 9.57 -3.79
C LEU A 58 13.55 10.26 -3.97
N VAL A 59 13.65 11.25 -4.86
CA VAL A 59 14.88 12.00 -5.14
C VAL A 59 14.84 13.35 -4.40
N PRO A 60 15.95 13.79 -3.76
CA PRO A 60 17.26 13.15 -3.67
C PRO A 60 17.29 12.00 -2.68
N ASN A 61 18.03 10.91 -3.04
CA ASN A 61 18.09 9.68 -2.25
C ASN A 61 19.37 9.60 -1.40
N TRP A 62 19.58 10.55 -0.52
CA TRP A 62 20.75 10.58 0.41
C TRP A 62 20.51 9.75 1.66
N MET A 63 19.25 9.47 2.00
CA MET A 63 18.81 8.69 3.15
C MET A 63 17.81 7.63 2.71
N PRO A 64 18.25 6.51 2.10
CA PRO A 64 17.38 5.56 1.44
C PRO A 64 16.35 4.92 2.38
N VAL A 65 16.74 4.58 3.62
CA VAL A 65 15.80 4.01 4.61
C VAL A 65 14.72 5.02 5.00
N HIS A 66 15.09 6.29 5.11
CA HIS A 66 14.13 7.36 5.40
C HIS A 66 13.12 7.52 4.23
N ARG A 67 13.62 7.55 2.99
CA ARG A 67 12.76 7.62 1.79
C ARG A 67 11.85 6.41 1.68
N LEU A 68 12.38 5.21 1.95
CA LEU A 68 11.60 3.99 1.96
C LEU A 68 10.42 4.05 2.93
N VAL A 69 10.66 4.55 4.14
CA VAL A 69 9.66 4.53 5.22
C VAL A 69 8.60 5.64 5.07
N TYR A 70 9.01 6.83 4.64
CA TYR A 70 8.12 8.00 4.63
C TYR A 70 7.50 8.32 3.28
N GLU A 71 8.18 7.99 2.18
CA GLU A 71 7.82 8.47 0.85
C GLU A 71 7.48 7.34 -0.13
N ALA A 72 8.11 6.15 0.04
CA ALA A 72 7.88 5.04 -0.88
C ALA A 72 6.49 4.45 -0.72
N THR A 73 5.95 3.98 -1.82
CA THR A 73 4.65 3.31 -1.92
C THR A 73 4.80 1.93 -2.56
N GLY A 74 3.78 1.10 -2.53
CA GLY A 74 3.78 -0.18 -3.27
C GLY A 74 4.01 0.00 -4.78
N ALA A 75 3.71 1.20 -5.31
CA ALA A 75 3.95 1.54 -6.71
C ALA A 75 5.44 1.66 -7.07
N ASP A 76 6.32 1.73 -6.11
CA ASP A 76 7.77 1.83 -6.31
C ASP A 76 8.47 0.47 -6.27
N VAL A 77 7.76 -0.60 -5.89
CA VAL A 77 8.27 -1.97 -5.96
C VAL A 77 8.36 -2.38 -7.42
N HIS A 78 9.57 -2.66 -7.86
CA HIS A 78 9.89 -3.05 -9.24
C HIS A 78 9.85 -4.56 -9.44
N THR A 79 10.45 -5.31 -8.50
CA THR A 79 10.58 -6.78 -8.59
C THR A 79 10.29 -7.40 -7.22
N VAL A 80 9.59 -8.52 -7.22
CA VAL A 80 9.35 -9.35 -6.03
C VAL A 80 9.87 -10.76 -6.29
N ILE A 81 10.65 -11.25 -5.33
CA ILE A 81 11.22 -12.60 -5.34
C ILE A 81 10.68 -13.33 -4.10
N VAL A 82 10.18 -14.53 -4.27
CA VAL A 82 9.69 -15.41 -3.18
C VAL A 82 10.38 -16.75 -3.28
N GLY A 83 11.08 -17.15 -2.25
CA GLY A 83 11.85 -18.39 -2.22
C GLY A 83 12.87 -18.51 -3.36
N GLY A 84 13.42 -17.40 -3.84
CA GLY A 84 14.36 -17.36 -4.97
C GLY A 84 13.69 -17.34 -6.35
N THR A 85 12.36 -17.38 -6.43
CA THR A 85 11.62 -17.29 -7.70
C THR A 85 11.10 -15.88 -7.90
N VAL A 86 11.34 -15.27 -9.06
CA VAL A 86 10.77 -13.99 -9.44
C VAL A 86 9.27 -14.17 -9.68
N VAL A 87 8.44 -13.52 -8.87
CA VAL A 87 6.96 -13.58 -8.96
C VAL A 87 6.35 -12.30 -9.52
N MET A 88 7.10 -11.21 -9.52
CA MET A 88 6.76 -9.95 -10.18
C MET A 88 8.04 -9.31 -10.71
N GLU A 89 8.03 -8.85 -11.95
CA GLU A 89 9.12 -8.12 -12.59
C GLU A 89 8.56 -6.95 -13.40
N ASP A 90 9.27 -5.82 -13.40
CA ASP A 90 8.80 -4.58 -14.04
C ASP A 90 7.35 -4.23 -13.65
N ARG A 91 6.98 -4.53 -12.39
CA ARG A 91 5.62 -4.32 -11.83
C ARG A 91 4.55 -5.19 -12.48
N THR A 92 4.91 -6.21 -13.23
CA THR A 92 4.01 -7.17 -13.85
C THR A 92 4.09 -8.50 -13.09
N VAL A 93 2.97 -9.02 -12.63
CA VAL A 93 2.91 -10.31 -11.92
C VAL A 93 3.15 -11.44 -12.91
N CYS A 94 4.15 -12.27 -12.63
CA CYS A 94 4.52 -13.38 -13.50
C CYS A 94 3.41 -14.47 -13.51
N GLY A 95 3.05 -14.92 -14.70
CA GLY A 95 2.10 -16.03 -14.86
C GLY A 95 0.63 -15.68 -14.64
N VAL A 96 0.30 -14.40 -14.50
CA VAL A 96 -1.09 -13.91 -14.37
C VAL A 96 -1.40 -12.99 -15.54
N ASP A 97 -2.52 -13.22 -16.21
CA ASP A 97 -3.11 -12.23 -17.11
C ASP A 97 -3.93 -11.26 -16.26
N GLU A 98 -3.30 -10.14 -15.92
CA GLU A 98 -3.86 -9.12 -15.02
C GLU A 98 -5.14 -8.51 -15.63
N THR A 99 -5.15 -8.27 -16.94
CA THR A 99 -6.32 -7.73 -17.63
C THR A 99 -7.51 -8.68 -17.53
N ALA A 100 -7.31 -9.96 -17.85
CA ALA A 100 -8.34 -10.97 -17.73
C ALA A 100 -8.84 -11.13 -16.28
N ALA A 101 -7.93 -11.05 -15.28
CA ALA A 101 -8.31 -11.14 -13.88
C ALA A 101 -9.16 -9.94 -13.42
N LEU A 102 -8.84 -8.72 -13.88
CA LEU A 102 -9.62 -7.52 -13.61
C LEU A 102 -11.01 -7.58 -14.23
N ASP A 103 -11.10 -7.97 -15.51
CA ASP A 103 -12.37 -8.11 -16.23
C ASP A 103 -13.29 -9.16 -15.57
N GLU A 104 -12.72 -10.28 -15.16
CA GLU A 104 -13.45 -11.34 -14.46
C GLU A 104 -13.89 -10.86 -13.05
N GLY A 105 -13.05 -10.13 -12.35
CA GLY A 105 -13.39 -9.52 -11.06
C GLY A 105 -14.57 -8.55 -11.17
N ASP A 106 -14.56 -7.65 -12.16
CA ASP A 106 -15.67 -6.70 -12.40
C ASP A 106 -16.96 -7.44 -12.77
N ARG A 107 -16.87 -8.45 -13.64
CA ARG A 107 -18.01 -9.29 -14.01
C ARG A 107 -18.64 -9.98 -12.80
N HIS A 108 -17.83 -10.58 -11.93
CA HIS A 108 -18.32 -11.23 -10.72
C HIS A 108 -18.91 -10.25 -9.72
N ALA A 109 -18.29 -9.08 -9.54
CA ALA A 109 -18.82 -8.04 -8.67
C ALA A 109 -20.22 -7.60 -9.13
N ARG A 110 -20.42 -7.37 -10.42
CA ARG A 110 -21.75 -7.03 -11.00
C ARG A 110 -22.79 -8.12 -10.72
N LEU A 111 -22.44 -9.37 -10.94
CA LEU A 111 -23.34 -10.50 -10.67
C LEU A 111 -23.73 -10.59 -9.18
N LEU A 112 -22.82 -10.32 -8.27
CA LEU A 112 -23.10 -10.28 -6.82
C LEU A 112 -24.09 -9.17 -6.47
N VAL A 113 -23.88 -7.97 -7.00
CA VAL A 113 -24.75 -6.81 -6.77
C VAL A 113 -26.16 -7.07 -7.35
N GLU A 114 -26.26 -7.66 -8.54
CA GLU A 114 -27.53 -8.03 -9.15
C GLU A 114 -28.28 -9.07 -8.30
N ARG A 115 -27.59 -10.13 -7.86
CA ARG A 115 -28.18 -11.17 -6.98
C ARG A 115 -28.63 -10.60 -5.63
N ALA A 116 -27.95 -9.60 -5.12
CA ALA A 116 -28.32 -8.91 -3.90
C ALA A 116 -29.49 -7.92 -4.08
N GLY A 117 -29.98 -7.69 -5.30
CA GLY A 117 -31.01 -6.70 -5.61
C GLY A 117 -30.52 -5.24 -5.50
N LEU A 118 -29.22 -5.03 -5.53
CA LEU A 118 -28.58 -3.73 -5.35
C LEU A 118 -28.15 -3.08 -6.67
N ALA A 119 -28.65 -3.57 -7.81
CA ALA A 119 -28.27 -3.09 -9.15
C ALA A 119 -28.49 -1.59 -9.35
N HIS A 120 -29.45 -0.99 -8.62
CA HIS A 120 -29.71 0.45 -8.65
C HIS A 120 -28.53 1.28 -8.14
N HIS A 121 -27.66 0.73 -7.28
CA HIS A 121 -26.44 1.40 -6.82
C HIS A 121 -25.31 1.44 -7.87
N LEU A 122 -25.40 0.63 -8.93
CA LEU A 122 -24.41 0.66 -10.03
C LEU A 122 -24.65 1.83 -10.99
N THR A 123 -25.87 2.36 -11.04
CA THR A 123 -26.28 3.40 -11.99
C THR A 123 -26.35 4.77 -11.38
N ASP A 124 -26.57 4.87 -10.05
CA ASP A 124 -26.56 6.13 -9.33
C ASP A 124 -25.27 6.24 -8.50
N PRO A 125 -24.36 7.16 -8.87
CA PRO A 125 -23.21 7.43 -8.03
C PRO A 125 -23.70 8.02 -6.72
N GLY A 126 -23.92 7.16 -5.71
CA GLY A 126 -24.47 7.52 -4.39
C GLY A 126 -23.71 8.63 -3.65
N TRP A 127 -22.51 8.99 -4.12
CA TRP A 127 -21.78 10.15 -3.65
C TRP A 127 -22.41 11.49 -4.06
N ARG A 128 -23.39 11.54 -5.01
CA ARG A 128 -24.20 12.72 -5.27
C ARG A 128 -25.06 13.11 -4.07
N SER A 129 -25.53 12.13 -3.32
CA SER A 129 -26.36 12.37 -2.14
C SER A 129 -25.60 13.01 -0.97
N ASN A 130 -24.26 12.91 -0.95
CA ASN A 130 -23.41 13.51 0.06
C ASN A 130 -22.92 14.91 -0.34
N ARG A 131 -23.12 15.33 -1.56
CA ARG A 131 -22.93 16.70 -1.99
C ARG A 131 -24.15 17.47 -1.48
N ARG A 132 -24.02 18.14 -0.35
CA ARG A 132 -24.98 19.20 0.00
C ARG A 132 -25.04 20.10 -1.23
N GLU A 133 -26.23 20.26 -1.79
CA GLU A 133 -26.47 21.25 -2.83
C GLU A 133 -26.10 22.59 -2.22
N PHE A 134 -24.93 23.12 -2.58
CA PHE A 134 -24.50 24.46 -2.21
C PHE A 134 -25.20 25.50 -3.08
N ASP A 135 -26.33 25.16 -3.69
CA ASP A 135 -27.12 26.05 -4.53
C ASP A 135 -28.13 26.91 -3.76
N GLU A 136 -28.30 26.69 -2.46
CA GLU A 136 -28.98 27.68 -1.62
C GLU A 136 -27.95 28.70 -1.12
N PRO A 137 -28.14 30.00 -1.46
CA PRO A 137 -27.30 31.05 -0.93
C PRO A 137 -27.37 31.03 0.58
N ILE A 138 -26.21 30.88 1.24
CA ILE A 138 -26.14 31.06 2.71
C ILE A 138 -26.53 32.51 2.97
N GLU A 139 -27.76 32.76 3.47
CA GLU A 139 -28.09 34.05 4.05
C GLU A 139 -27.20 34.26 5.28
N VAL A 140 -26.11 34.98 5.08
CA VAL A 140 -25.26 35.44 6.17
C VAL A 140 -25.99 36.63 6.80
N THR A 141 -26.78 36.37 7.84
CA THR A 141 -27.27 37.41 8.72
C THR A 141 -26.05 37.91 9.53
N VAL A 142 -25.48 39.03 9.10
CA VAL A 142 -24.50 39.78 9.89
C VAL A 142 -25.24 40.49 11.01
N PRO A 143 -24.82 40.32 12.27
CA PRO A 143 -25.45 40.99 13.42
C PRO A 143 -25.19 42.52 13.42
#